data_71fa97b976bffcd673cff57f87bf1e8f
#
_entry.id   71fa97b976bffcd673cff57f87bf1e8f
#
_cell.length_a   1.000
_cell.length_b   1.000
_cell.length_c   1.000
_cell.angle_alpha   90.00
_cell.angle_beta   90.00
_cell.angle_gamma   90.00
#
_symmetry.space_group_name_H-M   'P 1'
#
loop_
_entity.id
_entity.type
_entity.pdbx_description
1 polymer ?
#
loop_
_entity_poly.entity_id
_entity_poly.type
_entity_poly.pdbx_seq_one_letter_code
_entity_poly.pdbx_strand_id
1 'polypeptide(L)'
;MFPFAQKSATDLVVVDLPDGRDVPCLYARSFWARLKGLLGSGRDCLGGGVICLDPCTSIHTFGMAYPIDVAFLDECGIVAASRRRLAPCRVLCSPQAVCVLERPSDGSPWLAVGETVRLRI
;
A
#
# COMPACT_ATOMS: atom_id res chain seq x y z
N MET A 1 7.89 -13.86 8.09
CA MET A 1 6.90 -13.17 8.95
C MET A 1 7.13 -11.68 8.93
N PHE A 2 6.09 -10.90 8.83
CA PHE A 2 6.19 -9.44 8.86
C PHE A 2 6.55 -8.99 10.27
N PRO A 3 7.58 -8.14 10.45
CA PRO A 3 7.97 -7.71 11.79
C PRO A 3 6.85 -7.09 12.61
N PHE A 4 5.94 -6.36 11.96
CA PHE A 4 4.83 -5.71 12.64
C PHE A 4 3.51 -6.47 12.55
N ALA A 5 3.49 -7.63 11.90
CA ALA A 5 2.31 -8.50 11.86
C ALA A 5 1.97 -9.07 13.23
N GLN A 6 2.93 -9.08 14.13
CA GLN A 6 2.72 -9.50 15.51
C GLN A 6 1.94 -8.47 16.32
N LYS A 7 1.82 -7.25 15.83
CA LYS A 7 1.09 -6.20 16.52
C LYS A 7 -0.40 -6.37 16.26
N SER A 8 -1.21 -6.25 17.29
CA SER A 8 -2.65 -6.37 17.16
C SER A 8 -3.28 -5.33 16.25
N ALA A 9 -2.56 -4.24 15.97
CA ALA A 9 -3.04 -3.16 15.11
C ALA A 9 -2.85 -3.43 13.63
N THR A 10 -2.27 -4.58 13.25
CA THR A 10 -1.98 -4.92 11.88
C THR A 10 -2.56 -6.29 11.56
N ASP A 11 -3.47 -6.35 10.59
CA ASP A 11 -4.15 -7.56 10.17
C ASP A 11 -3.74 -7.95 8.77
N LEU A 12 -3.83 -9.24 8.45
CA LEU A 12 -3.65 -9.74 7.10
C LEU A 12 -5.03 -9.91 6.48
N VAL A 13 -5.26 -9.24 5.37
CA VAL A 13 -6.54 -9.30 4.64
C VAL A 13 -6.26 -9.66 3.19
N VAL A 14 -7.31 -9.79 2.39
CA VAL A 14 -7.18 -10.07 0.96
C VAL A 14 -7.68 -8.86 0.18
N VAL A 15 -6.96 -8.53 -0.88
CA VAL A 15 -7.34 -7.47 -1.81
C VAL A 15 -7.72 -8.08 -3.14
N ASP A 16 -8.92 -7.77 -3.62
CA ASP A 16 -9.36 -8.14 -4.96
C ASP A 16 -8.95 -7.04 -5.92
N LEU A 17 -8.13 -7.40 -6.91
CA LEU A 17 -7.64 -6.47 -7.91
C LEU A 17 -8.58 -6.45 -9.13
N PRO A 18 -8.57 -5.36 -9.92
CA PRO A 18 -9.43 -5.24 -11.09
C PRO A 18 -9.22 -6.33 -12.13
N ASP A 19 -8.04 -6.93 -12.20
CA ASP A 19 -7.71 -8.00 -13.14
C ASP A 19 -8.20 -9.38 -12.70
N GLY A 20 -8.92 -9.46 -11.58
CA GLY A 20 -9.47 -10.70 -11.06
C GLY A 20 -8.55 -11.45 -10.10
N ARG A 21 -7.34 -10.96 -9.87
CA ARG A 21 -6.42 -11.59 -8.92
C ARG A 21 -6.73 -11.16 -7.50
N ASP A 22 -6.53 -12.09 -6.58
CA ASP A 22 -6.57 -11.81 -5.15
C ASP A 22 -5.14 -11.81 -4.63
N VAL A 23 -4.76 -10.78 -3.89
CA VAL A 23 -3.43 -10.72 -3.30
C VAL A 23 -3.52 -10.51 -1.80
N PRO A 24 -2.58 -11.05 -1.03
CA PRO A 24 -2.54 -10.79 0.40
C PRO A 24 -2.21 -9.33 0.65
N CYS A 25 -2.83 -8.78 1.67
CA CYS A 25 -2.64 -7.39 2.06
C CYS A 25 -2.40 -7.30 3.55
N LEU A 26 -1.31 -6.66 3.93
CA LEU A 26 -1.05 -6.34 5.31
C LEU A 26 -1.77 -5.02 5.61
N TYR A 27 -2.72 -5.05 6.54
CA TYR A 27 -3.59 -3.91 6.81
C TYR A 27 -3.09 -3.15 8.03
N ALA A 28 -2.50 -1.97 7.80
CA ALA A 28 -1.87 -1.16 8.84
C ALA A 28 -2.81 -0.04 9.27
N ARG A 29 -3.37 -0.13 10.48
CA ARG A 29 -4.31 0.85 11.01
C ARG A 29 -3.76 1.67 12.16
N SER A 30 -2.76 1.20 12.88
CA SER A 30 -2.18 1.99 13.96
C SER A 30 -1.33 3.13 13.41
N PHE A 31 -1.17 4.17 14.21
CA PHE A 31 -0.32 5.30 13.84
C PHE A 31 1.10 4.83 13.45
N TRP A 32 1.68 3.98 14.29
CA TRP A 32 3.05 3.52 14.06
C TRP A 32 3.16 2.60 12.84
N ALA A 33 2.18 1.71 12.64
CA ALA A 33 2.19 0.82 11.49
C ALA A 33 2.05 1.62 10.18
N ARG A 34 1.20 2.64 10.16
CA ARG A 34 1.04 3.51 8.99
C ARG A 34 2.29 4.33 8.72
N LEU A 35 2.91 4.87 9.78
CA LEU A 35 4.12 5.66 9.64
C LEU A 35 5.27 4.82 9.09
N LYS A 36 5.36 3.57 9.53
CA LYS A 36 6.39 2.65 9.07
C LYS A 36 6.18 2.24 7.62
N GLY A 37 4.92 1.87 7.25
CA GLY A 37 4.65 1.34 5.92
C GLY A 37 5.67 0.26 5.55
N LEU A 38 6.35 0.45 4.43
CA LEU A 38 7.42 -0.45 3.96
C LEU A 38 8.80 -0.06 4.46
N LEU A 39 8.91 1.03 5.21
CA LEU A 39 10.19 1.53 5.68
C LEU A 39 10.91 0.48 6.54
N GLY A 40 12.15 0.20 6.22
CA GLY A 40 12.95 -0.78 6.94
C GLY A 40 12.62 -2.24 6.63
N SER A 41 11.69 -2.49 5.72
CA SER A 41 11.33 -3.86 5.30
C SER A 41 12.07 -4.22 4.03
N GLY A 42 12.41 -5.49 3.85
CA GLY A 42 13.04 -5.97 2.63
C GLY A 42 12.04 -6.03 1.48
N ARG A 43 12.55 -6.11 0.25
CA ARG A 43 11.72 -6.15 -0.96
C ARG A 43 10.74 -7.32 -0.97
N ASP A 44 11.10 -8.43 -0.34
CA ASP A 44 10.30 -9.65 -0.36
C ASP A 44 9.37 -9.76 0.84
N CYS A 45 9.26 -8.72 1.66
CA CYS A 45 8.53 -8.78 2.91
C CYS A 45 7.04 -9.07 2.73
N LEU A 46 6.47 -8.71 1.58
CA LEU A 46 5.03 -8.89 1.32
C LEU A 46 4.72 -10.16 0.52
N GLY A 47 5.73 -10.86 0.04
CA GLY A 47 5.52 -12.09 -0.72
C GLY A 47 4.63 -11.90 -1.94
N GLY A 48 4.79 -10.79 -2.65
CA GLY A 48 3.96 -10.47 -3.82
C GLY A 48 2.65 -9.78 -3.50
N GLY A 49 2.37 -9.50 -2.23
CA GLY A 49 1.19 -8.77 -1.80
C GLY A 49 1.39 -7.27 -1.70
N VAL A 50 0.49 -6.63 -0.98
CA VAL A 50 0.51 -5.18 -0.78
C VAL A 50 0.37 -4.86 0.71
N ILE A 51 0.70 -3.63 1.08
CA ILE A 51 0.34 -3.10 2.39
C ILE A 51 -0.69 -1.98 2.20
N CYS A 52 -1.71 -1.95 3.05
CA CYS A 52 -2.71 -0.89 3.08
C CYS A 52 -2.52 -0.03 4.32
N LEU A 53 -2.33 1.25 4.10
CA LEU A 53 -2.22 2.24 5.18
C LEU A 53 -3.59 2.92 5.30
N ASP A 54 -4.28 2.72 6.41
CA ASP A 54 -5.65 3.21 6.58
C ASP A 54 -5.87 3.72 8.01
N PRO A 55 -6.30 4.96 8.21
CA PRO A 55 -6.52 6.01 7.22
C PRO A 55 -5.22 6.68 6.78
N CYS A 56 -5.15 7.12 5.53
CA CYS A 56 -3.94 7.77 5.03
C CYS A 56 -4.27 8.60 3.79
N THR A 57 -3.76 9.83 3.73
CA THR A 57 -3.92 10.71 2.59
C THR A 57 -2.60 11.15 1.99
N SER A 58 -1.50 10.85 2.65
CA SER A 58 -0.18 11.20 2.14
C SER A 58 0.86 10.18 2.59
N ILE A 59 1.89 10.00 1.78
CA ILE A 59 3.00 9.11 2.09
C ILE A 59 4.32 9.80 1.76
N HIS A 60 5.38 9.29 2.36
CA HIS A 60 6.73 9.68 1.99
C HIS A 60 7.58 8.43 1.78
N THR A 61 8.65 8.60 1.01
CA THR A 61 9.59 7.51 0.75
C THR A 61 10.98 7.81 1.29
N PHE A 62 11.08 8.72 2.25
CA PHE A 62 12.34 9.00 2.92
C PHE A 62 12.83 7.75 3.64
N GLY A 63 14.08 7.38 3.42
CA GLY A 63 14.67 6.20 4.04
C GLY A 63 14.32 4.88 3.37
N MET A 64 13.55 4.88 2.29
CA MET A 64 13.28 3.67 1.53
C MET A 64 14.54 3.23 0.79
N ALA A 65 14.74 1.90 0.73
CA ALA A 65 15.89 1.31 0.05
C ALA A 65 15.61 0.94 -1.41
N TYR A 66 14.35 1.07 -1.86
CA TYR A 66 13.94 0.66 -3.20
C TYR A 66 12.70 1.48 -3.62
N PRO A 67 12.44 1.56 -4.93
CA PRO A 67 11.22 2.23 -5.41
C PRO A 67 9.97 1.41 -5.05
N ILE A 68 8.86 2.10 -4.89
CA ILE A 68 7.59 1.47 -4.57
C ILE A 68 6.51 1.89 -5.55
N ASP A 69 5.49 1.04 -5.69
CA ASP A 69 4.26 1.37 -6.39
C ASP A 69 3.23 1.80 -5.34
N VAL A 70 2.49 2.86 -5.64
CA VAL A 70 1.56 3.48 -4.70
C VAL A 70 0.22 3.72 -5.39
N ALA A 71 -0.88 3.43 -4.70
CA ALA A 71 -2.22 3.77 -5.16
C ALA A 71 -3.02 4.35 -3.99
N PHE A 72 -3.59 5.52 -4.21
CA PHE A 72 -4.48 6.18 -3.24
C PHE A 72 -5.91 5.81 -3.58
N LEU A 73 -6.63 5.29 -2.59
CA LEU A 73 -8.03 4.86 -2.76
C LEU A 73 -8.97 5.80 -2.04
N ASP A 74 -10.08 6.14 -2.70
CA ASP A 74 -11.14 6.90 -2.06
C ASP A 74 -12.05 5.98 -1.22
N GLU A 75 -13.10 6.55 -0.65
CA GLU A 75 -14.02 5.82 0.23
C GLU A 75 -14.79 4.71 -0.49
N CYS A 76 -14.86 4.77 -1.82
CA CYS A 76 -15.51 3.74 -2.63
C CYS A 76 -14.55 2.66 -3.12
N GLY A 77 -13.27 2.76 -2.75
CA GLY A 77 -12.25 1.84 -3.23
C GLY A 77 -11.77 2.16 -4.63
N ILE A 78 -12.07 3.34 -5.15
CA ILE A 78 -11.65 3.76 -6.48
C ILE A 78 -10.29 4.44 -6.38
N VAL A 79 -9.39 4.09 -7.30
CA VAL A 79 -8.04 4.67 -7.33
C VAL A 79 -8.13 6.13 -7.74
N ALA A 80 -7.83 7.03 -6.81
CA ALA A 80 -7.86 8.47 -7.04
C ALA A 80 -6.54 8.99 -7.60
N ALA A 81 -5.43 8.34 -7.25
CA ALA A 81 -4.10 8.68 -7.76
C ALA A 81 -3.22 7.44 -7.70
N SER A 82 -2.28 7.33 -8.62
CA SER A 82 -1.42 6.17 -8.73
C SER A 82 -0.04 6.57 -9.25
N ARG A 83 0.99 5.94 -8.71
CA ARG A 83 2.37 6.12 -9.18
C ARG A 83 3.09 4.79 -9.16
N ARG A 84 3.79 4.50 -10.25
CA ARG A 84 4.68 3.34 -10.34
C ARG A 84 6.11 3.80 -10.12
N ARG A 85 6.90 2.96 -9.49
CA ARG A 85 8.35 3.18 -9.31
C ARG A 85 8.65 4.53 -8.69
N LEU A 86 7.90 4.86 -7.65
CA LEU A 86 8.17 6.08 -6.89
C LEU A 86 9.52 5.93 -6.20
N ALA A 87 10.45 6.81 -6.55
CA ALA A 87 11.81 6.77 -6.02
C ALA A 87 11.84 7.11 -4.53
N PRO A 88 12.91 6.73 -3.81
CA PRO A 88 13.12 7.23 -2.45
C PRO A 88 13.14 8.75 -2.40
N CYS A 89 12.91 9.31 -1.22
CA CYS A 89 12.96 10.75 -0.92
C CYS A 89 11.89 11.56 -1.66
N ARG A 90 10.69 11.01 -1.76
CA ARG A 90 9.53 11.69 -2.35
C ARG A 90 8.40 11.80 -1.34
N VAL A 91 7.49 12.74 -1.61
CA VAL A 91 6.24 12.91 -0.89
C VAL A 91 5.11 12.94 -1.91
N LEU A 92 4.06 12.17 -1.65
CA LEU A 92 2.84 12.20 -2.45
C LEU A 92 1.64 12.38 -1.53
N CYS A 93 0.63 13.05 -2.04
CA CYS A 93 -0.57 13.37 -1.29
C CYS A 93 -1.77 13.33 -2.23
N SER A 94 -2.89 12.82 -1.73
CA SER A 94 -4.16 12.81 -2.46
C SER A 94 -5.28 13.12 -1.46
N PRO A 95 -5.83 14.33 -1.50
CA PRO A 95 -6.84 14.74 -0.51
C PRO A 95 -8.12 13.90 -0.54
N GLN A 96 -8.46 13.29 -1.69
CA GLN A 96 -9.64 12.43 -1.79
C GLN A 96 -9.42 11.05 -1.21
N ALA A 97 -8.18 10.68 -0.90
CA ALA A 97 -7.88 9.34 -0.43
C ALA A 97 -8.35 9.13 1.00
N VAL A 98 -8.75 7.90 1.29
CA VAL A 98 -8.98 7.43 2.66
C VAL A 98 -7.92 6.41 3.06
N CYS A 99 -7.33 5.71 2.09
CA CYS A 99 -6.25 4.77 2.37
C CYS A 99 -5.30 4.69 1.18
N VAL A 100 -4.17 4.03 1.40
CA VAL A 100 -3.10 3.92 0.40
C VAL A 100 -2.64 2.48 0.34
N LEU A 101 -2.51 1.96 -0.88
CA LEU A 101 -1.88 0.66 -1.12
C LEU A 101 -0.45 0.89 -1.60
N GLU A 102 0.48 0.13 -1.06
CA GLU A 102 1.90 0.18 -1.44
C GLU A 102 2.43 -1.23 -1.66
N ARG A 103 3.40 -1.35 -2.55
CA ARG A 103 4.21 -2.55 -2.71
C ARG A 103 5.59 -2.18 -3.22
N PRO A 104 6.62 -2.99 -2.97
CA PRO A 104 7.88 -2.83 -3.68
C PRO A 104 7.64 -2.95 -5.18
N SER A 105 8.22 -2.06 -5.97
CA SER A 105 8.08 -2.14 -7.43
C SER A 105 8.75 -3.40 -7.97
N ASP A 106 8.02 -4.18 -8.77
CA ASP A 106 8.52 -5.45 -9.30
C ASP A 106 8.38 -5.54 -10.81
N GLY A 107 7.96 -4.45 -11.47
CA GLY A 107 7.80 -4.42 -12.92
C GLY A 107 6.47 -4.96 -13.42
N SER A 108 5.67 -5.61 -12.57
CA SER A 108 4.36 -6.10 -12.99
C SER A 108 3.35 -4.94 -13.07
N PRO A 109 2.19 -5.14 -13.75
CA PRO A 109 1.18 -4.11 -13.84
C PRO A 109 0.72 -3.62 -12.48
N TRP A 110 0.40 -2.34 -12.41
CA TRP A 110 -0.07 -1.70 -11.19
C TRP A 110 -1.43 -1.05 -11.45
N LEU A 111 -2.09 -0.68 -10.38
CA LEU A 111 -3.41 -0.06 -10.39
C LEU A 111 -3.39 1.27 -11.12
N ALA A 112 -4.42 1.53 -11.92
CA ALA A 112 -4.59 2.78 -12.65
C ALA A 112 -5.72 3.59 -12.04
N VAL A 113 -5.64 4.92 -12.19
CA VAL A 113 -6.69 5.83 -11.75
C VAL A 113 -8.03 5.41 -12.35
N GLY A 114 -9.07 5.37 -11.51
CA GLY A 114 -10.42 4.99 -11.90
C GLY A 114 -10.74 3.51 -11.70
N GLU A 115 -9.74 2.66 -11.50
CA GLU A 115 -9.99 1.26 -11.20
C GLU A 115 -10.52 1.08 -9.79
N THR A 116 -11.29 0.02 -9.59
CA THR A 116 -11.88 -0.30 -8.29
C THR A 116 -11.12 -1.45 -7.64
N VAL A 117 -10.81 -1.27 -6.37
CA VAL A 117 -10.16 -2.28 -5.54
C VAL A 117 -11.09 -2.62 -4.39
N ARG A 118 -11.18 -3.89 -4.04
CA ARG A 118 -12.00 -4.35 -2.93
C ARG A 118 -11.11 -4.98 -1.87
N LEU A 119 -11.27 -4.50 -0.65
CA LEU A 119 -10.60 -5.08 0.52
C LEU A 119 -11.58 -6.04 1.19
N ARG A 120 -11.19 -7.29 1.36
CA ARG A 120 -11.96 -8.28 2.12
C ARG A 120 -11.33 -8.44 3.49
N ILE A 121 -12.00 -7.90 4.45
CA ILE A 121 -11.54 -7.90 5.85
C ILE A 121 -12.22 -9.00 6.64
#